data_b955d8e3bd4433d0cabe96842bb0a9f6
#
_entry.id   b955d8e3bd4433d0cabe96842bb0a9f6
#
_cell.length_a   1.000
_cell.length_b   1.000
_cell.length_c   1.000
_cell.angle_alpha   90.00
_cell.angle_beta   90.00
_cell.angle_gamma   90.00
#
_symmetry.space_group_name_H-M   'P 1'
#
loop_
_entity.id
_entity.type
_entity.pdbx_description
1 polymer ?
#
loop_
_entity_poly.entity_id
_entity_poly.type
_entity_poly.pdbx_seq_one_letter_code
_entity_poly.pdbx_strand_id
1 'polypeptide(L)' 'MPIVTEKTYLMMEKENKLAFLVDRGATKGDIKSAVEALFGVKVVKVNVMNTAEGKKAYVKLSPEYRATDIASKLGLI' A
#
# COMPACT_ATOMS: atom_id res chain seq x y z
N MET A 1 1.97 5.66 6.88
CA MET A 1 1.54 6.86 6.13
C MET A 1 1.50 6.54 4.64
N PRO A 2 0.39 6.77 3.99
CA PRO A 2 0.31 6.52 2.54
C PRO A 2 1.21 7.48 1.76
N ILE A 3 1.74 6.99 0.64
CA ILE A 3 2.60 7.77 -0.27
C ILE A 3 1.85 7.96 -1.58
N VAL A 4 1.60 9.22 -1.95
CA VAL A 4 0.93 9.53 -3.21
C VAL A 4 1.83 10.45 -4.03
N THR A 5 2.43 9.88 -5.06
CA THR A 5 3.23 10.59 -6.05
C THR A 5 2.70 10.18 -7.42
N GLU A 6 3.18 10.81 -8.46
CA GLU A 6 2.82 10.41 -9.82
C GLU A 6 3.14 8.92 -10.06
N LYS A 7 4.33 8.48 -9.62
CA LYS A 7 4.75 7.10 -9.76
C LYS A 7 3.82 6.13 -9.01
N THR A 8 3.52 6.42 -7.73
CA THR A 8 2.67 5.54 -6.94
C THR A 8 1.23 5.55 -7.42
N TYR A 9 0.75 6.67 -7.94
CA TYR A 9 -0.57 6.75 -8.55
C TYR A 9 -0.66 5.82 -9.77
N LEU A 10 0.37 5.82 -10.62
CA LEU A 10 0.42 4.90 -11.76
C LEU A 10 0.46 3.44 -11.32
N MET A 11 1.14 3.15 -10.22
CA MET A 11 1.15 1.80 -9.65
C MET A 11 -0.25 1.38 -9.17
N MET A 12 -1.02 2.30 -8.60
CA MET A 12 -2.40 2.02 -8.22
C MET A 12 -3.24 1.63 -9.43
N GLU A 13 -3.13 2.40 -10.51
CA GLU A 13 -3.91 2.16 -11.72
C GLU A 13 -3.51 0.91 -12.46
N LYS A 14 -2.21 0.71 -12.66
CA LYS A 14 -1.69 -0.35 -13.54
C LYS A 14 -1.41 -1.65 -12.82
N GLU A 15 -1.01 -1.58 -11.55
CA GLU A 15 -0.56 -2.75 -10.81
C GLU A 15 -1.43 -3.07 -9.60
N ASN A 16 -2.42 -2.24 -9.32
CA ASN A 16 -3.31 -2.39 -8.16
C ASN A 16 -2.55 -2.41 -6.84
N LYS A 17 -1.53 -1.56 -6.73
CA LYS A 17 -0.67 -1.47 -5.55
C LYS A 17 -0.85 -0.15 -4.83
N LEU A 18 -0.80 -0.21 -3.50
CA LEU A 18 -0.72 0.97 -2.63
C LEU A 18 0.68 1.07 -2.06
N ALA A 19 1.16 2.29 -1.85
CA ALA A 19 2.47 2.53 -1.26
C ALA A 19 2.33 3.23 0.09
N PHE A 20 3.10 2.76 1.07
CA PHE A 20 3.08 3.30 2.43
C PHE A 20 4.49 3.48 2.95
N LEU A 21 4.67 4.52 3.77
CA LEU A 21 5.86 4.66 4.60
C LEU A 21 5.52 4.06 5.96
N VAL A 22 6.29 3.07 6.40
CA VAL A 22 6.03 2.32 7.63
C VAL A 22 7.26 2.32 8.53
N ASP A 23 7.08 1.88 9.77
CA ASP A 23 8.20 1.76 10.72
C ASP A 23 9.22 0.74 10.21
N ARG A 24 10.50 1.00 10.49
CA ARG A 24 11.58 0.09 10.06
C ARG A 24 11.45 -1.30 10.65
N GLY A 25 10.82 -1.43 11.83
CA GLY A 25 10.60 -2.71 12.47
C GLY A 25 9.39 -3.49 11.97
N ALA A 26 8.58 -2.90 11.10
CA ALA A 26 7.38 -3.57 10.60
C ALA A 26 7.76 -4.69 9.62
N THR A 27 7.18 -5.88 9.83
CA THR A 27 7.39 -7.02 8.92
C THR A 27 6.35 -7.01 7.82
N LYS A 28 6.57 -7.80 6.77
CA LYS A 28 5.59 -7.96 5.69
C LYS A 28 4.26 -8.46 6.23
N GLY A 29 4.30 -9.39 7.20
CA GLY A 29 3.10 -9.91 7.84
C GLY A 29 2.34 -8.84 8.62
N ASP A 30 3.06 -8.00 9.36
CA ASP A 30 2.46 -6.88 10.09
C ASP A 30 1.77 -5.90 9.14
N ILE A 31 2.44 -5.58 8.04
CA ILE A 31 1.92 -4.64 7.04
C ILE A 31 0.67 -5.21 6.38
N LYS A 32 0.72 -6.47 5.99
CA LYS A 32 -0.42 -7.15 5.39
C LYS A 32 -1.63 -7.14 6.32
N SER A 33 -1.43 -7.55 7.56
CA SER A 33 -2.50 -7.61 8.56
C SER A 33 -3.10 -6.23 8.82
N ALA A 34 -2.25 -5.20 8.94
CA ALA A 34 -2.71 -3.85 9.19
C ALA A 34 -3.54 -3.30 8.03
N VAL A 35 -3.08 -3.49 6.80
CA VAL A 35 -3.79 -3.01 5.60
C VAL A 35 -5.12 -3.73 5.45
N GLU A 36 -5.14 -5.03 5.63
CA GLU A 36 -6.37 -5.81 5.53
C GLU A 36 -7.40 -5.40 6.59
N ALA A 37 -6.94 -5.15 7.81
CA ALA A 37 -7.82 -4.74 8.90
C ALA A 37 -8.33 -3.32 8.73
N LEU A 38 -7.45 -2.38 8.35
CA LEU A 38 -7.81 -0.97 8.23
C LEU A 38 -8.73 -0.67 7.05
N PHE A 39 -8.51 -1.34 5.93
CA PHE A 39 -9.23 -1.04 4.70
C PHE A 39 -10.25 -2.10 4.29
N GLY A 40 -10.31 -3.20 5.01
CA GLY A 40 -11.26 -4.27 4.69
C GLY A 40 -10.99 -4.92 3.33
N VAL A 41 -9.72 -5.11 2.98
CA VAL A 41 -9.32 -5.65 1.68
C VAL A 41 -8.47 -6.90 1.87
N LYS A 42 -8.19 -7.60 0.76
CA LYS A 42 -7.26 -8.72 0.74
C LYS A 42 -5.98 -8.31 0.04
N VAL A 43 -4.86 -8.63 0.67
CA VAL A 43 -3.52 -8.36 0.15
C VAL A 43 -2.92 -9.65 -0.40
N VAL A 44 -2.44 -9.62 -1.64
CA VAL A 44 -1.82 -10.79 -2.25
C VAL A 44 -0.30 -10.77 -2.21
N LYS A 45 0.29 -9.58 -2.07
CA LYS A 45 1.76 -9.47 -2.01
C LYS A 45 2.16 -8.17 -1.31
N VAL A 46 3.24 -8.25 -0.54
CA VAL A 46 3.86 -7.07 0.08
C VAL A 46 5.34 -7.07 -0.27
N ASN A 47 5.81 -5.97 -0.85
CA ASN A 47 7.23 -5.74 -1.09
C ASN A 47 7.67 -4.60 -0.19
N VAL A 48 8.84 -4.71 0.41
CA VAL A 48 9.39 -3.66 1.27
C VAL A 48 10.77 -3.23 0.78
N MET A 49 11.08 -1.95 1.04
CA MET A 49 12.35 -1.37 0.66
C MET A 49 12.78 -0.39 1.75
N ASN A 50 14.01 -0.53 2.23
CA ASN A 50 14.55 0.43 3.19
C ASN A 50 15.08 1.64 2.43
N THR A 51 14.71 2.83 2.90
CA THR A 51 15.15 4.10 2.32
C THR A 51 15.67 5.01 3.43
N ALA A 52 16.26 6.13 3.04
CA ALA A 52 16.73 7.14 4.00
C ALA A 52 15.58 7.68 4.86
N GLU A 53 14.37 7.72 4.32
CA GLU A 53 13.18 8.23 5.01
C GLU A 53 12.50 7.19 5.90
N GLY A 54 12.87 5.91 5.76
CA GLY A 54 12.26 4.80 6.47
C GLY A 54 12.01 3.62 5.56
N LYS A 55 11.12 2.74 5.96
CA LYS A 55 10.75 1.57 5.18
C LYS A 55 9.53 1.89 4.32
N LYS A 56 9.68 1.73 3.00
CA LYS A 56 8.56 1.84 2.06
C LYS A 56 7.97 0.46 1.80
N ALA A 57 6.66 0.36 1.85
CA ALA A 57 5.95 -0.88 1.58
C ALA A 57 5.05 -0.68 0.37
N TYR A 58 5.12 -1.63 -0.56
CA TYR A 58 4.24 -1.67 -1.73
C TYR A 58 3.32 -2.86 -1.56
N VAL A 59 2.03 -2.59 -1.44
CA VAL A 59 1.02 -3.59 -1.09
C VAL A 59 0.14 -3.84 -2.31
N LYS A 60 0.20 -5.06 -2.84
CA LYS A 60 -0.64 -5.44 -3.97
C LYS A 60 -1.93 -6.05 -3.46
N LEU A 61 -3.06 -5.51 -3.92
CA LEU A 61 -4.38 -5.96 -3.53
C LEU A 61 -4.87 -7.07 -4.44
N SER A 62 -5.77 -7.90 -3.90
CA SER A 62 -6.50 -8.87 -4.70
C SER A 62 -7.32 -8.14 -5.78
N PRO A 63 -7.51 -8.76 -6.96
CA PRO A 63 -8.28 -8.13 -8.05
C PRO A 63 -9.71 -7.72 -7.67
N GLU A 64 -10.26 -8.28 -6.61
CA GLU A 64 -11.58 -7.92 -6.11
C GLU A 64 -11.64 -6.49 -5.57
N TYR A 65 -10.49 -5.93 -5.22
CA TYR A 65 -10.36 -4.60 -4.61
C TYR A 65 -9.48 -3.73 -5.49
N ARG A 66 -9.93 -2.49 -5.73
CA ARG A 66 -9.18 -1.54 -6.56
C ARG A 66 -8.42 -0.56 -5.68
N ALA A 67 -7.10 -0.49 -5.88
CA ALA A 67 -6.26 0.44 -5.12
C ALA A 67 -6.72 1.89 -5.30
N THR A 68 -7.15 2.27 -6.50
CA THR A 68 -7.66 3.61 -6.76
C THR A 68 -8.93 3.91 -5.96
N ASP A 69 -9.80 2.93 -5.77
CA ASP A 69 -11.02 3.10 -4.97
C ASP A 69 -10.68 3.34 -3.50
N ILE A 70 -9.71 2.58 -2.98
CA ILE A 70 -9.26 2.76 -1.59
C ILE A 70 -8.65 4.15 -1.40
N ALA A 71 -7.77 4.56 -2.32
CA ALA A 71 -7.14 5.88 -2.26
C ALA A 71 -8.17 7.00 -2.34
N SER A 72 -9.20 6.84 -3.17
CA SER A 72 -10.28 7.79 -3.30
C SER A 72 -11.07 7.92 -1.99
N LYS A 73 -11.39 6.79 -1.35
CA LYS A 73 -12.10 6.79 -0.07
C LYS A 73 -11.31 7.47 1.04
N LEU A 74 -9.98 7.37 0.98
CA LEU A 74 -9.09 8.00 1.96
C LEU A 74 -8.85 9.48 1.66
N GLY A 75 -9.36 9.98 0.55
CA GLY A 75 -9.13 11.37 0.15
C GLY A 75 -7.74 11.64 -0.37
N LEU A 76 -7.04 10.61 -0.87
CA LEU A 76 -5.67 10.73 -1.38
C LEU A 76 -5.63 11.18 -2.84
N ILE A 77 -6.69 10.95 -3.56
CA ILE A 77 -6.82 11.35 -4.96
C ILE A 77 -8.22 11.89 -5.23
#